data_3cc5514f5d9aa24a46755d64b18f3999
#
_entry.id   3cc5514f5d9aa24a46755d64b18f3999
#
_cell.length_a   1.000
_cell.length_b   1.000
_cell.length_c   1.000
_cell.angle_alpha   90.00
_cell.angle_beta   90.00
_cell.angle_gamma   90.00
#
_symmetry.space_group_name_H-M   'P 1'
#
loop_
_entity.id
_entity.type
_entity.pdbx_description
1 polymer ?
#
loop_
_entity_poly.entity_id
_entity_poly.type
_entity_poly.pdbx_seq_one_letter_code
_entity_poly.pdbx_strand_id
1 'polypeptide(L)'
;IGEDGTDYWPWRTFYLAGTEFIFLKDNKFNSVVIEYVDTYYNGQDIGTNVIYEHNSYTSGYRYKGSPLGAFIDGDSNYMHLSVNSEINKVTNIKFSLLYGNLNKDNSGTKNSWGTINEDFYGIVLNFDFKVNSKINLGLNLTSLSETLSYRGKTLDKNILGIDFKYRF
;
A
#
# COMPACT_ATOMS: atom_id res chain seq x y z
N ILE A 1 -10.37 -20.12 13.52
CA ILE A 1 -11.44 -20.58 14.43
C ILE A 1 -12.40 -19.40 14.55
N GLY A 2 -13.53 -19.46 13.82
CA GLY A 2 -14.55 -18.43 13.90
C GLY A 2 -15.19 -18.42 15.29
N GLU A 3 -15.31 -17.26 15.91
CA GLU A 3 -15.93 -17.13 17.25
C GLU A 3 -17.42 -17.50 17.23
N ASP A 4 -18.05 -17.50 16.05
CA ASP A 4 -19.50 -17.69 15.90
C ASP A 4 -19.90 -19.12 15.48
N GLY A 5 -18.95 -20.07 15.39
CA GLY A 5 -19.23 -21.48 15.09
C GLY A 5 -19.75 -21.77 13.67
N THR A 6 -19.92 -20.77 12.84
CA THR A 6 -20.42 -20.87 11.46
C THR A 6 -19.34 -20.64 10.41
N ASP A 7 -18.18 -20.17 10.83
CA ASP A 7 -17.12 -19.80 9.91
C ASP A 7 -16.22 -20.98 9.61
N TYR A 8 -16.44 -21.59 8.47
CA TYR A 8 -15.47 -22.51 7.90
C TYR A 8 -14.26 -21.70 7.42
N TRP A 9 -13.08 -21.94 8.03
CA TRP A 9 -11.82 -21.57 7.42
C TRP A 9 -11.78 -22.22 6.01
N PRO A 10 -11.62 -21.47 4.91
CA PRO A 10 -10.87 -20.22 4.73
C PRO A 10 -11.73 -18.99 4.32
N TRP A 11 -12.93 -18.84 4.77
CA TRP A 11 -13.87 -17.85 4.23
C TRP A 11 -13.55 -16.39 4.56
N ARG A 12 -12.76 -16.12 5.61
CA ARG A 12 -12.27 -14.78 5.93
C ARG A 12 -10.79 -14.67 5.60
N THR A 13 -10.44 -14.75 4.33
CA THR A 13 -9.08 -14.65 3.88
C THR A 13 -8.88 -13.43 3.01
N PHE A 14 -7.73 -12.80 3.12
CA PHE A 14 -7.23 -11.87 2.14
C PHE A 14 -5.96 -12.46 1.49
N TYR A 15 -5.65 -11.97 0.32
CA TYR A 15 -4.50 -12.44 -0.44
C TYR A 15 -3.43 -11.36 -0.48
N LEU A 16 -2.22 -11.76 -0.17
CA LEU A 16 -1.02 -10.97 -0.42
C LEU A 16 -0.02 -11.87 -1.12
N ALA A 17 0.39 -11.48 -2.30
CA ALA A 17 1.41 -12.16 -3.07
C ALA A 17 2.38 -11.15 -3.66
N GLY A 18 3.66 -11.44 -3.58
CA GLY A 18 4.67 -10.56 -4.14
C GLY A 18 5.95 -11.33 -4.48
N THR A 19 6.71 -10.74 -5.36
CA THR A 19 8.03 -11.26 -5.74
C THR A 19 8.98 -10.11 -6.05
N GLU A 20 10.24 -10.31 -5.73
CA GLU A 20 11.33 -9.41 -6.08
C GLU A 20 12.36 -10.17 -6.90
N PHE A 21 12.70 -9.63 -8.05
CA PHE A 21 13.80 -10.09 -8.89
C PHE A 21 14.97 -9.14 -8.73
N ILE A 22 16.08 -9.64 -8.19
CA ILE A 22 17.30 -8.89 -7.98
C ILE A 22 18.33 -9.35 -9.01
N PHE A 23 18.97 -8.41 -9.70
CA PHE A 23 20.01 -8.71 -10.68
C PHE A 23 21.12 -7.66 -10.67
N LEU A 24 22.31 -8.10 -11.07
CA LEU A 24 23.47 -7.25 -11.22
C LEU A 24 23.65 -6.88 -12.70
N LYS A 25 23.79 -5.61 -12.99
CA LYS A 25 24.17 -5.11 -14.30
C LYS A 25 25.32 -4.10 -14.11
N ASP A 26 26.44 -4.35 -14.76
CA ASP A 26 27.66 -3.51 -14.65
C ASP A 26 28.11 -3.29 -13.19
N ASN A 27 28.06 -4.35 -12.37
CA ASN A 27 28.33 -4.34 -10.93
C ASN A 27 27.43 -3.39 -10.11
N LYS A 28 26.21 -3.11 -10.61
CA LYS A 28 25.18 -2.30 -9.95
C LYS A 28 23.97 -3.16 -9.60
N PHE A 29 23.41 -2.92 -8.44
CA PHE A 29 22.20 -3.59 -8.01
C PHE A 29 20.97 -2.99 -8.68
N ASN A 30 20.15 -3.88 -9.23
CA ASN A 30 18.85 -3.53 -9.77
C ASN A 30 17.82 -4.53 -9.22
N SER A 31 16.60 -4.07 -8.99
CA SER A 31 15.50 -4.97 -8.65
C SER A 31 14.19 -4.55 -9.30
N VAL A 32 13.35 -5.54 -9.53
CA VAL A 32 11.95 -5.38 -9.95
C VAL A 32 11.09 -6.06 -8.91
N VAL A 33 10.16 -5.31 -8.32
CA VAL A 33 9.18 -5.81 -7.34
C VAL A 33 7.81 -5.79 -7.98
N ILE A 34 7.09 -6.89 -7.83
CA ILE A 34 5.68 -7.01 -8.18
C ILE A 34 4.96 -7.47 -6.91
N GLU A 35 3.91 -6.76 -6.52
CA GLU A 35 3.11 -7.07 -5.34
C GLU A 35 1.62 -6.91 -5.67
N TYR A 36 0.83 -7.83 -5.17
CA TYR A 36 -0.63 -7.80 -5.25
C TYR A 36 -1.23 -8.08 -3.89
N VAL A 37 -2.19 -7.26 -3.50
CA VAL A 37 -2.97 -7.42 -2.27
C VAL A 37 -4.44 -7.34 -2.63
N ASP A 38 -5.24 -8.27 -2.10
CA ASP A 38 -6.69 -8.28 -2.24
C ASP A 38 -7.30 -8.53 -0.86
N THR A 39 -8.00 -7.55 -0.33
CA THR A 39 -8.74 -7.61 0.92
C THR A 39 -10.25 -7.63 0.68
N TYR A 40 -10.68 -7.74 -0.59
CA TYR A 40 -12.07 -7.87 -0.94
C TYR A 40 -12.58 -9.27 -0.58
N TYR A 41 -13.62 -9.30 0.22
CA TYR A 41 -14.32 -10.53 0.58
C TYR A 41 -15.75 -10.46 0.07
N ASN A 42 -16.13 -11.44 -0.74
CA ASN A 42 -17.48 -11.59 -1.28
C ASN A 42 -18.07 -12.95 -0.85
N GLY A 43 -18.25 -13.15 0.45
CA GLY A 43 -18.88 -14.35 1.01
C GLY A 43 -20.39 -14.22 1.07
N GLN A 44 -21.09 -15.27 0.65
CA GLN A 44 -22.55 -15.25 0.52
C GLN A 44 -23.29 -15.03 1.85
N ASP A 45 -22.69 -15.38 3.00
CA ASP A 45 -23.42 -15.45 4.28
C ASP A 45 -23.01 -14.34 5.30
N ILE A 46 -21.92 -13.63 5.09
CA ILE A 46 -21.36 -12.73 6.11
C ILE A 46 -21.39 -11.27 5.66
N GLY A 47 -21.64 -11.02 4.38
CA GLY A 47 -21.58 -9.70 3.80
C GLY A 47 -20.15 -9.29 3.41
N THR A 48 -20.03 -8.08 2.91
CA THR A 48 -18.80 -7.48 2.46
C THR A 48 -18.10 -6.70 3.58
N ASN A 49 -16.85 -6.31 3.37
CA ASN A 49 -16.05 -5.47 4.27
C ASN A 49 -15.83 -6.09 5.68
N VAL A 50 -15.70 -7.41 5.76
CA VAL A 50 -15.49 -8.13 7.04
C VAL A 50 -14.01 -8.26 7.42
N ILE A 51 -13.10 -8.05 6.48
CA ILE A 51 -11.66 -8.00 6.75
C ILE A 51 -11.37 -6.76 7.60
N TYR A 52 -10.63 -6.92 8.68
CA TYR A 52 -10.36 -5.91 9.71
C TYR A 52 -11.56 -5.49 10.58
N GLU A 53 -12.77 -6.03 10.36
CA GLU A 53 -13.92 -5.81 11.24
C GLU A 53 -14.03 -6.90 12.31
N HIS A 54 -14.65 -6.56 13.45
CA HIS A 54 -14.92 -7.50 14.53
C HIS A 54 -16.22 -7.12 15.23
N ASN A 55 -17.06 -8.10 15.54
CA ASN A 55 -18.38 -7.86 16.12
C ASN A 55 -18.30 -7.27 17.54
N SER A 56 -17.37 -7.76 18.35
CA SER A 56 -17.23 -7.35 19.76
C SER A 56 -16.26 -6.18 19.94
N TYR A 57 -15.29 -6.00 19.04
CA TYR A 57 -14.31 -4.92 19.13
C TYR A 57 -14.62 -3.83 18.10
N THR A 58 -15.13 -2.69 18.57
CA THR A 58 -15.58 -1.58 17.71
C THR A 58 -14.50 -1.01 16.79
N SER A 59 -13.21 -1.16 17.16
CA SER A 59 -12.08 -0.76 16.32
C SER A 59 -11.70 -1.81 15.27
N GLY A 60 -12.19 -3.05 15.39
CA GLY A 60 -11.73 -4.17 14.59
C GLY A 60 -10.22 -4.41 14.75
N TYR A 61 -9.56 -4.87 13.71
CA TYR A 61 -8.10 -5.06 13.66
C TYR A 61 -7.37 -3.77 13.21
N ARG A 62 -7.67 -2.66 13.88
CA ARG A 62 -7.08 -1.35 13.61
C ARG A 62 -6.47 -0.75 14.88
N TYR A 63 -5.35 -0.07 14.74
CA TYR A 63 -4.75 0.73 15.80
C TYR A 63 -4.84 2.22 15.45
N LYS A 64 -5.51 2.98 16.32
CA LYS A 64 -5.77 4.42 16.09
C LYS A 64 -6.39 4.70 14.70
N GLY A 65 -7.26 3.79 14.24
CA GLY A 65 -7.95 3.89 12.95
C GLY A 65 -7.12 3.50 11.72
N SER A 66 -5.92 2.95 11.90
CA SER A 66 -5.12 2.37 10.80
C SER A 66 -5.16 0.85 10.85
N PRO A 67 -5.33 0.15 9.72
CA PRO A 67 -5.35 -1.30 9.70
C PRO A 67 -4.01 -1.88 10.14
N LEU A 68 -4.04 -3.01 10.85
CA LEU A 68 -2.87 -3.73 11.33
C LEU A 68 -2.34 -4.73 10.29
N GLY A 69 -2.42 -4.39 9.02
CA GLY A 69 -2.02 -5.26 7.92
C GLY A 69 -1.87 -4.46 6.63
N ALA A 70 -2.61 -4.84 5.60
CA ALA A 70 -2.56 -4.15 4.32
C ALA A 70 -3.04 -2.69 4.45
N PHE A 71 -2.27 -1.75 3.94
CA PHE A 71 -2.56 -0.31 4.05
C PHE A 71 -3.86 0.10 3.34
N ILE A 72 -4.31 -0.69 2.37
CA ILE A 72 -5.56 -0.46 1.63
C ILE A 72 -6.82 -0.73 2.45
N ASP A 73 -6.68 -1.24 3.70
CA ASP A 73 -7.78 -1.62 4.57
C ASP A 73 -8.63 -2.78 4.01
N GLY A 74 -9.87 -2.93 4.43
CA GLY A 74 -10.80 -3.93 3.92
C GLY A 74 -11.42 -3.55 2.58
N ASP A 75 -12.03 -4.54 1.92
CA ASP A 75 -12.84 -4.36 0.71
C ASP A 75 -12.13 -3.64 -0.46
N SER A 76 -10.86 -3.93 -0.64
CA SER A 76 -10.00 -3.21 -1.58
C SER A 76 -9.03 -4.17 -2.26
N ASN A 77 -8.47 -3.75 -3.39
CA ASN A 77 -7.33 -4.42 -4.00
C ASN A 77 -6.27 -3.42 -4.43
N TYR A 78 -5.04 -3.91 -4.60
CA TYR A 78 -3.91 -3.08 -4.91
C TYR A 78 -2.84 -3.89 -5.64
N MET A 79 -2.30 -3.30 -6.68
CA MET A 79 -1.15 -3.81 -7.41
C MET A 79 -0.04 -2.78 -7.42
N HIS A 80 1.17 -3.23 -7.16
CA HIS A 80 2.37 -2.43 -7.14
C HIS A 80 3.43 -3.06 -8.03
N LEU A 81 3.98 -2.27 -8.94
CA LEU A 81 5.16 -2.60 -9.72
C LEU A 81 6.21 -1.56 -9.43
N SER A 82 7.41 -1.96 -9.01
CA SER A 82 8.50 -1.01 -8.89
C SER A 82 9.80 -1.54 -9.49
N VAL A 83 10.57 -0.60 -10.01
CA VAL A 83 11.92 -0.82 -10.51
C VAL A 83 12.86 0.04 -9.70
N ASN A 84 13.84 -0.58 -9.10
CA ASN A 84 14.91 0.09 -8.37
C ASN A 84 16.22 -0.10 -9.11
N SER A 85 16.95 0.97 -9.34
CA SER A 85 18.20 0.94 -10.11
C SER A 85 19.29 1.79 -9.46
N GLU A 86 20.41 1.16 -9.18
CA GLU A 86 21.64 1.84 -8.80
C GLU A 86 22.32 2.42 -10.05
N ILE A 87 22.16 3.72 -10.27
CA ILE A 87 22.78 4.41 -11.43
C ILE A 87 24.29 4.47 -11.27
N ASN A 88 24.73 4.75 -10.07
CA ASN A 88 26.15 4.75 -9.67
C ASN A 88 26.25 4.57 -8.15
N LYS A 89 27.48 4.51 -7.60
CA LYS A 89 27.73 4.28 -6.16
C LYS A 89 27.09 5.31 -5.21
N VAL A 90 26.62 6.43 -5.73
CA VAL A 90 26.03 7.52 -4.93
C VAL A 90 24.60 7.83 -5.30
N THR A 91 24.08 7.31 -6.42
CA THR A 91 22.74 7.63 -6.92
C THR A 91 21.92 6.37 -7.12
N ASN A 92 20.76 6.33 -6.49
CA ASN A 92 19.75 5.31 -6.67
C ASN A 92 18.44 5.95 -7.13
N ILE A 93 17.74 5.28 -8.05
CA ILE A 93 16.44 5.72 -8.55
C ILE A 93 15.45 4.57 -8.35
N LYS A 94 14.30 4.88 -7.77
CA LYS A 94 13.17 3.95 -7.70
C LYS A 94 11.98 4.57 -8.43
N PHE A 95 11.47 3.84 -9.40
CA PHE A 95 10.23 4.14 -10.11
C PHE A 95 9.16 3.13 -9.68
N SER A 96 7.96 3.60 -9.39
CA SER A 96 6.85 2.72 -9.01
C SER A 96 5.57 3.11 -9.74
N LEU A 97 4.83 2.09 -10.14
CA LEU A 97 3.46 2.18 -10.64
C LEU A 97 2.53 1.55 -9.61
N LEU A 98 1.44 2.22 -9.34
CA LEU A 98 0.41 1.81 -8.39
C LEU A 98 -0.92 1.74 -9.14
N TYR A 99 -1.68 0.70 -8.87
CA TYR A 99 -3.06 0.57 -9.33
C TYR A 99 -3.87 -0.11 -8.24
N GLY A 100 -5.08 0.35 -7.99
CA GLY A 100 -5.95 -0.27 -7.00
C GLY A 100 -7.38 0.22 -7.09
N ASN A 101 -8.24 -0.50 -6.40
CA ASN A 101 -9.62 -0.13 -6.16
C ASN A 101 -9.87 -0.16 -4.65
N LEU A 102 -10.37 0.93 -4.12
CA LEU A 102 -10.66 1.11 -2.70
C LEU A 102 -12.16 1.00 -2.45
N ASN A 103 -12.52 0.31 -1.38
CA ASN A 103 -13.90 0.20 -0.90
C ASN A 103 -14.89 -0.26 -1.98
N LYS A 104 -14.62 -1.39 -2.56
CA LYS A 104 -15.19 -1.93 -3.81
C LYS A 104 -16.71 -2.08 -3.81
N ASP A 105 -17.31 -2.33 -2.68
CA ASP A 105 -18.77 -2.51 -2.53
C ASP A 105 -19.49 -1.33 -1.85
N ASN A 106 -18.80 -0.24 -1.54
CA ASN A 106 -19.33 0.94 -0.86
C ASN A 106 -19.92 0.69 0.54
N SER A 107 -19.63 -0.44 1.18
CA SER A 107 -20.20 -0.79 2.49
C SER A 107 -19.31 -0.43 3.68
N GLY A 108 -18.11 0.01 3.43
CA GLY A 108 -17.07 0.23 4.42
C GLY A 108 -17.23 1.45 5.30
N THR A 109 -18.14 1.45 6.25
CA THR A 109 -18.36 2.58 7.18
C THR A 109 -17.15 2.88 8.08
N LYS A 110 -16.24 1.92 8.25
CA LYS A 110 -15.03 2.04 9.09
C LYS A 110 -13.73 2.00 8.28
N ASN A 111 -13.82 1.90 6.97
CA ASN A 111 -12.64 1.86 6.11
C ASN A 111 -11.83 3.15 6.22
N SER A 112 -10.52 3.03 6.33
CA SER A 112 -9.61 4.17 6.46
C SER A 112 -9.60 5.07 5.22
N TRP A 113 -9.95 4.53 4.05
CA TRP A 113 -10.02 5.23 2.77
C TRP A 113 -11.40 5.83 2.44
N GLY A 114 -12.31 5.83 3.41
CA GLY A 114 -13.67 6.36 3.25
C GLY A 114 -14.68 5.29 2.84
N THR A 115 -15.81 5.73 2.32
CA THR A 115 -16.97 4.87 2.02
C THR A 115 -17.33 4.81 0.54
N ILE A 116 -16.58 5.48 -0.32
CA ILE A 116 -16.84 5.55 -1.76
C ILE A 116 -15.93 4.56 -2.48
N ASN A 117 -16.49 3.85 -3.45
CA ASN A 117 -15.70 3.02 -4.36
C ASN A 117 -14.88 3.93 -5.27
N GLU A 118 -13.57 3.79 -5.23
CA GLU A 118 -12.63 4.58 -6.03
C GLU A 118 -11.55 3.70 -6.63
N ASP A 119 -11.41 3.79 -7.96
CA ASP A 119 -10.22 3.29 -8.65
C ASP A 119 -9.13 4.36 -8.58
N PHE A 120 -7.92 3.95 -8.30
CA PHE A 120 -6.77 4.85 -8.36
C PHE A 120 -5.59 4.21 -9.08
N TYR A 121 -4.82 5.03 -9.74
CA TYR A 121 -3.49 4.69 -10.22
C TYR A 121 -2.54 5.83 -9.92
N GLY A 122 -1.29 5.48 -9.73
CA GLY A 122 -0.29 6.43 -9.32
C GLY A 122 1.09 6.11 -9.84
N ILE A 123 1.91 7.13 -9.87
CA ILE A 123 3.32 7.06 -10.20
C ILE A 123 4.09 7.63 -9.03
N VAL A 124 5.11 6.90 -8.58
CA VAL A 124 6.06 7.37 -7.57
C VAL A 124 7.47 7.31 -8.13
N LEU A 125 8.19 8.40 -8.02
CA LEU A 125 9.58 8.51 -8.43
C LEU A 125 10.42 8.98 -7.24
N ASN A 126 11.38 8.16 -6.84
CA ASN A 126 12.31 8.48 -5.78
C ASN A 126 13.72 8.57 -6.34
N PHE A 127 14.42 9.62 -5.95
CA PHE A 127 15.85 9.80 -6.17
C PHE A 127 16.56 9.84 -4.83
N ASP A 128 17.48 8.95 -4.62
CA ASP A 128 18.36 8.96 -3.44
C ASP A 128 19.78 9.30 -3.89
N PHE A 129 20.35 10.30 -3.27
CA PHE A 129 21.69 10.77 -3.58
C PHE A 129 22.55 10.82 -2.31
N LYS A 130 23.64 10.04 -2.30
CA LYS A 130 24.61 9.99 -1.22
C LYS A 130 25.68 11.06 -1.44
N VAL A 131 25.59 12.16 -0.70
CA VAL A 131 26.56 13.26 -0.77
C VAL A 131 27.92 12.82 -0.22
N ASN A 132 27.93 12.11 0.92
CA ASN A 132 29.11 11.51 1.54
C ASN A 132 28.71 10.34 2.45
N SER A 133 29.64 9.81 3.25
CA SER A 133 29.35 8.69 4.16
C SER A 133 28.30 8.97 5.22
N LYS A 134 28.05 10.24 5.54
CA LYS A 134 27.13 10.68 6.60
C LYS A 134 25.85 11.32 6.06
N ILE A 135 25.83 11.85 4.86
CA ILE A 135 24.73 12.66 4.31
C ILE A 135 24.12 11.97 3.10
N ASN A 136 22.80 11.71 3.18
CA ASN A 136 21.99 11.32 2.05
C ASN A 136 20.87 12.36 1.84
N LEU A 137 20.61 12.67 0.58
CA LEU A 137 19.49 13.50 0.12
C LEU A 137 18.53 12.62 -0.66
N GLY A 138 17.25 12.79 -0.43
CA GLY A 138 16.18 12.13 -1.17
C GLY A 138 15.23 13.14 -1.78
N LEU A 139 14.75 12.85 -2.98
CA LEU A 139 13.67 13.56 -3.65
C LEU A 139 12.58 12.54 -3.95
N ASN A 140 11.36 12.80 -3.52
CA ASN A 140 10.20 11.99 -3.77
C ASN A 140 9.17 12.80 -4.58
N LEU A 141 8.73 12.24 -5.69
CA LEU A 141 7.64 12.76 -6.51
C LEU A 141 6.55 11.72 -6.57
N THR A 142 5.34 12.07 -6.15
CA THR A 142 4.17 11.20 -6.22
C THR A 142 3.07 11.91 -6.99
N SER A 143 2.47 11.22 -7.96
CA SER A 143 1.32 11.70 -8.69
C SER A 143 0.25 10.60 -8.70
N LEU A 144 -0.96 10.95 -8.27
CA LEU A 144 -2.13 10.07 -8.23
C LEU A 144 -3.17 10.55 -9.24
N SER A 145 -3.92 9.62 -9.83
CA SER A 145 -5.00 9.93 -10.77
C SER A 145 -6.16 10.66 -10.12
N GLU A 146 -6.46 10.30 -8.86
CA GLU A 146 -7.61 10.80 -8.12
C GLU A 146 -7.20 11.45 -6.79
N THR A 147 -8.06 12.31 -6.30
CA THR A 147 -7.94 12.89 -4.96
C THR A 147 -8.51 11.90 -3.96
N LEU A 148 -7.64 11.18 -3.30
CA LEU A 148 -8.02 10.17 -2.32
C LEU A 148 -8.30 10.79 -0.96
N SER A 149 -9.20 10.18 -0.20
CA SER A 149 -9.45 10.54 1.19
C SER A 149 -9.00 9.44 2.13
N TYR A 150 -8.05 9.74 3.00
CA TYR A 150 -7.59 8.80 4.03
C TYR A 150 -7.91 9.33 5.41
N ARG A 151 -8.72 8.58 6.19
CA ARG A 151 -9.16 8.96 7.53
C ARG A 151 -9.81 10.36 7.59
N GLY A 152 -10.62 10.67 6.58
CA GLY A 152 -11.29 11.95 6.45
C GLY A 152 -10.41 13.14 6.08
N LYS A 153 -9.15 12.91 5.73
CA LYS A 153 -8.24 13.93 5.21
C LYS A 153 -8.01 13.71 3.73
N THR A 154 -8.28 14.69 2.94
CA THR A 154 -7.97 14.71 1.51
C THR A 154 -6.46 14.66 1.30
N LEU A 155 -6.01 13.75 0.43
CA LEU A 155 -4.63 13.65 -0.01
C LEU A 155 -4.44 14.41 -1.32
N ASP A 156 -3.36 15.17 -1.41
CA ASP A 156 -3.01 15.86 -2.65
C ASP A 156 -2.67 14.86 -3.75
N LYS A 157 -3.15 15.12 -4.97
CA LYS A 157 -2.82 14.32 -6.15
C LYS A 157 -1.33 14.31 -6.46
N ASN A 158 -0.67 15.44 -6.23
CA ASN A 158 0.75 15.59 -6.52
C ASN A 158 1.48 15.98 -5.24
N ILE A 159 2.43 15.17 -4.85
CA ILE A 159 3.24 15.37 -3.65
C ILE A 159 4.71 15.46 -4.04
N LEU A 160 5.35 16.54 -3.62
CA LEU A 160 6.79 16.69 -3.68
C LEU A 160 7.36 16.58 -2.27
N GLY A 161 8.21 15.59 -2.06
CA GLY A 161 8.92 15.39 -0.78
C GLY A 161 10.43 15.57 -0.94
N ILE A 162 11.05 16.15 0.05
CA ILE A 162 12.51 16.23 0.15
C ILE A 162 12.92 15.61 1.48
N ASP A 163 13.78 14.61 1.41
CA ASP A 163 14.32 13.90 2.57
C ASP A 163 15.77 14.27 2.80
N PHE A 164 16.13 14.52 4.05
CA PHE A 164 17.49 14.71 4.48
C PHE A 164 17.81 13.71 5.59
N LYS A 165 18.82 12.87 5.39
CA LYS A 165 19.28 11.89 6.38
C LYS A 165 20.73 12.13 6.74
N TYR A 166 21.00 12.34 8.02
CA TYR A 166 22.35 12.46 8.57
C TYR A 166 22.64 11.27 9.49
N ARG A 167 23.81 10.65 9.34
CA ARG A 167 24.30 9.56 10.21
C ARG A 167 25.43 10.11 11.09
N PHE A 168 25.25 9.98 12.36
CA PHE A 168 26.26 10.32 13.39
C PHE A 168 27.42 9.34 13.39
#